data_710104b14d2706e0e6ea1d6ae296d5a4
#
_entry.id   710104b14d2706e0e6ea1d6ae296d5a4
#
_cell.length_a   1.000
_cell.length_b   1.000
_cell.length_c   1.000
_cell.angle_alpha   90.00
_cell.angle_beta   90.00
_cell.angle_gamma   90.00
#
_symmetry.space_group_name_H-M   'P 1'
#
loop_
_entity.id
_entity.type
_entity.pdbx_description
1 polymer ?
#
loop_
_entity_poly.entity_id
_entity_poly.type
_entity_poly.pdbx_seq_one_letter_code
_entity_poly.pdbx_strand_id
1 'polypeptide(L)'
;MTAVAPAPVEYVDFPVRIREVEVVRTTRLSDTMIRLTFGGSGAEGFESAIFDEHVKLIFPEPDTGELRLPRPDGDELIWPRPIPTSREYTIRAHRPDLREIDIDFVVHASGLASDWARDARPGDRVHVAGPPGGYRVSDFYDFYVLVADETALPAVARWLEESPRSRTGAVVIEVEGPGSEQPLETPDGVSVTWLHGGGAATDNLIRGALAVDIPDGARVFVWLAGEAGAIKPLRRWVRDELGLTKHHSSITGYWKRGIADTHEHLDDDDEDDEDDED
;
A
#
# COMPACT_ATOMS: atom_id res chain seq x y z
N MET A 1 -8.35 -27.04 -27.34
CA MET A 1 -8.92 -25.82 -26.74
C MET A 1 -7.74 -24.91 -26.43
N THR A 2 -7.58 -23.83 -27.17
CA THR A 2 -6.54 -22.82 -26.88
C THR A 2 -7.01 -22.10 -25.62
N ALA A 3 -6.24 -22.21 -24.53
CA ALA A 3 -6.50 -21.43 -23.32
C ALA A 3 -6.41 -19.94 -23.72
N VAL A 4 -7.45 -19.18 -23.42
CA VAL A 4 -7.43 -17.73 -23.57
C VAL A 4 -6.40 -17.22 -22.55
N ALA A 5 -5.45 -16.41 -23.02
CA ALA A 5 -4.48 -15.79 -22.10
C ALA A 5 -5.24 -14.97 -21.04
N PRO A 6 -4.83 -15.02 -19.76
CA PRO A 6 -5.48 -14.23 -18.73
C PRO A 6 -5.37 -12.73 -19.06
N ALA A 7 -6.35 -11.94 -18.65
CA ALA A 7 -6.27 -10.49 -18.74
C ALA A 7 -5.08 -10.02 -17.87
N PRO A 8 -4.31 -9.00 -18.31
CA PRO A 8 -3.16 -8.50 -17.56
C PRO A 8 -3.51 -8.05 -16.15
N VAL A 9 -4.66 -7.40 -15.99
CA VAL A 9 -5.24 -6.97 -14.72
C VAL A 9 -6.74 -7.24 -14.71
N GLU A 10 -7.28 -7.54 -13.54
CA GLU A 10 -8.71 -7.77 -13.29
C GLU A 10 -9.18 -6.81 -12.20
N TYR A 11 -10.25 -6.07 -12.47
CA TYR A 11 -10.86 -5.24 -11.44
C TYR A 11 -11.70 -6.10 -10.50
N VAL A 12 -11.45 -5.99 -9.19
CA VAL A 12 -12.21 -6.65 -8.13
C VAL A 12 -12.87 -5.56 -7.30
N ASP A 13 -14.18 -5.65 -7.14
CA ASP A 13 -15.01 -4.69 -6.44
C ASP A 13 -15.57 -5.32 -5.16
N PHE A 14 -15.54 -4.57 -4.06
CA PHE A 14 -16.14 -4.97 -2.79
C PHE A 14 -17.13 -3.91 -2.31
N PRO A 15 -18.25 -4.32 -1.70
CA PRO A 15 -19.13 -3.41 -1.03
C PRO A 15 -18.39 -2.66 0.09
N VAL A 16 -18.29 -1.34 -0.01
CA VAL A 16 -17.59 -0.53 1.00
C VAL A 16 -18.40 -0.51 2.28
N ARG A 17 -17.79 -0.96 3.37
CA ARG A 17 -18.45 -1.05 4.68
C ARG A 17 -17.67 -0.25 5.73
N ILE A 18 -18.42 0.33 6.67
CA ILE A 18 -17.86 0.87 7.91
C ILE A 18 -17.99 -0.18 9.01
N ARG A 19 -16.89 -0.45 9.72
CA ARG A 19 -16.78 -1.50 10.74
C ARG A 19 -16.07 -0.96 11.96
N GLU A 20 -16.50 -1.34 13.17
CA GLU A 20 -15.69 -1.16 14.37
C GLU A 20 -14.91 -2.44 14.62
N VAL A 21 -13.59 -2.35 14.63
CA VAL A 21 -12.69 -3.47 14.89
C VAL A 21 -11.91 -3.23 16.18
N GLU A 22 -11.49 -4.32 16.83
CA GLU A 22 -10.77 -4.29 18.10
C GLU A 22 -9.34 -4.77 17.90
N VAL A 23 -8.37 -4.10 18.50
CA VAL A 23 -6.98 -4.57 18.57
C VAL A 23 -6.95 -5.84 19.41
N VAL A 24 -6.53 -6.96 18.82
CA VAL A 24 -6.39 -8.24 19.53
C VAL A 24 -4.93 -8.56 19.85
N ARG A 25 -4.00 -7.98 19.09
CA ARG A 25 -2.56 -8.18 19.28
C ARG A 25 -1.77 -7.00 18.71
N THR A 26 -0.67 -6.68 19.40
CA THR A 26 0.33 -5.71 18.94
C THR A 26 1.68 -6.42 18.81
N THR A 27 2.38 -6.22 17.71
CA THR A 27 3.68 -6.85 17.44
C THR A 27 4.65 -5.82 16.88
N ARG A 28 5.82 -5.66 17.50
CA ARG A 28 6.90 -4.86 16.92
C ARG A 28 7.61 -5.67 15.84
N LEU A 29 7.65 -5.14 14.61
CA LEU A 29 8.27 -5.81 13.46
C LEU A 29 9.72 -5.37 13.24
N SER A 30 9.99 -4.09 13.45
CA SER A 30 11.32 -3.47 13.27
C SER A 30 11.46 -2.25 14.17
N ASP A 31 12.54 -1.49 14.03
CA ASP A 31 12.73 -0.24 14.79
C ASP A 31 11.67 0.81 14.45
N THR A 32 11.14 0.76 13.25
CA THR A 32 10.21 1.76 12.69
C THR A 32 8.82 1.23 12.38
N MET A 33 8.52 -0.07 12.60
CA MET A 33 7.22 -0.62 12.22
C MET A 33 6.58 -1.46 13.31
N ILE A 34 5.28 -1.22 13.52
CA ILE A 34 4.41 -1.97 14.44
C ILE A 34 3.25 -2.57 13.65
N ARG A 35 2.97 -3.85 13.87
CA ARG A 35 1.76 -4.52 13.40
C ARG A 35 0.69 -4.50 14.47
N LEU A 36 -0.48 -4.04 14.10
CA LEU A 36 -1.70 -4.26 14.88
C LEU A 36 -2.54 -5.33 14.19
N THR A 37 -2.88 -6.36 14.93
CA THR A 37 -3.88 -7.35 14.51
C THR A 37 -5.23 -6.91 15.05
N PHE A 38 -6.16 -6.71 14.15
CA PHE A 38 -7.54 -6.36 14.46
C PHE A 38 -8.44 -7.60 14.37
N GLY A 39 -9.48 -7.64 15.19
CA GLY A 39 -10.43 -8.74 15.23
C GLY A 39 -11.78 -8.31 15.77
N GLY A 40 -12.50 -9.27 16.34
CA GLY A 40 -13.82 -9.06 16.91
C GLY A 40 -14.96 -9.21 15.89
N SER A 41 -16.18 -8.88 16.30
CA SER A 41 -17.36 -9.02 15.44
C SER A 41 -17.34 -8.11 14.21
N GLY A 42 -16.63 -6.99 14.29
CA GLY A 42 -16.46 -6.07 13.15
C GLY A 42 -15.64 -6.65 11.99
N ALA A 43 -14.78 -7.64 12.25
CA ALA A 43 -14.02 -8.32 11.22
C ALA A 43 -14.80 -9.46 10.53
N GLU A 44 -16.02 -9.77 10.99
CA GLU A 44 -16.87 -10.78 10.35
C GLU A 44 -17.32 -10.31 8.97
N GLY A 45 -17.16 -11.18 7.95
CA GLY A 45 -17.47 -10.85 6.56
C GLY A 45 -16.62 -9.72 5.98
N PHE A 46 -15.42 -9.51 6.52
CA PHE A 46 -14.41 -8.69 5.85
C PHE A 46 -13.88 -9.44 4.63
N GLU A 47 -13.70 -8.74 3.53
CA GLU A 47 -13.18 -9.29 2.28
C GLU A 47 -11.89 -8.55 1.91
N SER A 48 -10.92 -9.28 1.36
CA SER A 48 -9.63 -8.76 0.95
C SER A 48 -8.98 -9.73 -0.03
N ALA A 49 -8.57 -9.27 -1.20
CA ALA A 49 -8.09 -10.13 -2.28
C ALA A 49 -6.96 -9.52 -3.13
N ILE A 50 -6.51 -8.32 -2.81
CA ILE A 50 -5.52 -7.57 -3.58
C ILE A 50 -4.38 -7.15 -2.64
N PHE A 51 -3.14 -7.30 -3.09
CA PHE A 51 -1.97 -7.13 -2.23
C PHE A 51 -1.75 -5.69 -1.73
N ASP A 52 -2.17 -4.68 -2.51
CA ASP A 52 -2.02 -3.25 -2.21
C ASP A 52 -3.35 -2.56 -1.84
N GLU A 53 -4.43 -3.34 -1.65
CA GLU A 53 -5.67 -2.75 -1.19
C GLU A 53 -5.56 -2.16 0.21
N HIS A 54 -6.32 -1.11 0.44
CA HIS A 54 -6.23 -0.33 1.66
C HIS A 54 -7.60 -0.06 2.28
N VAL A 55 -7.57 0.35 3.53
CA VAL A 55 -8.72 0.81 4.29
C VAL A 55 -8.44 2.18 4.90
N LYS A 56 -9.50 2.95 5.13
CA LYS A 56 -9.43 4.18 5.94
C LYS A 56 -9.68 3.86 7.40
N LEU A 57 -8.70 4.13 8.25
CA LEU A 57 -8.89 4.18 9.71
C LEU A 57 -9.42 5.56 10.08
N ILE A 58 -10.54 5.61 10.79
CA ILE A 58 -11.22 6.86 11.17
C ILE A 58 -10.98 7.12 12.65
N PHE A 59 -10.47 8.30 12.94
CA PHE A 59 -10.11 8.74 14.27
C PHE A 59 -11.02 9.88 14.75
N PRO A 60 -11.17 10.04 16.09
CA PRO A 60 -11.76 11.26 16.64
C PRO A 60 -10.97 12.50 16.21
N GLU A 61 -11.68 13.60 16.04
CA GLU A 61 -11.05 14.90 15.75
C GLU A 61 -10.08 15.28 16.88
N PRO A 62 -8.83 15.61 16.60
CA PRO A 62 -7.82 15.84 17.63
C PRO A 62 -8.20 16.94 18.64
N ASP A 63 -8.83 18.01 18.15
CA ASP A 63 -9.15 19.18 18.96
C ASP A 63 -10.42 19.03 19.80
N THR A 64 -11.39 18.26 19.33
CA THR A 64 -12.73 18.17 19.94
C THR A 64 -13.06 16.80 20.53
N GLY A 65 -12.33 15.74 20.11
CA GLY A 65 -12.66 14.36 20.42
C GLY A 65 -13.93 13.83 19.74
N GLU A 66 -14.53 14.62 18.84
CA GLU A 66 -15.72 14.21 18.11
C GLU A 66 -15.40 13.11 17.09
N LEU A 67 -16.09 12.00 17.15
CA LEU A 67 -16.00 10.93 16.16
C LEU A 67 -17.18 11.04 15.19
N ARG A 68 -16.88 11.35 13.93
CA ARG A 68 -17.87 11.41 12.86
C ARG A 68 -17.67 10.23 11.92
N LEU A 69 -18.70 9.44 11.70
CA LEU A 69 -18.64 8.25 10.89
C LEU A 69 -19.46 8.39 9.61
N PRO A 70 -19.00 7.82 8.49
CA PRO A 70 -19.82 7.68 7.31
C PRO A 70 -20.98 6.70 7.59
N ARG A 71 -22.04 6.81 6.84
CA ARG A 71 -23.20 5.91 6.93
C ARG A 71 -23.34 5.08 5.65
N PRO A 72 -23.79 3.82 5.76
CA PRO A 72 -24.03 2.98 4.61
C PRO A 72 -25.09 3.56 3.64
N ASP A 73 -24.85 3.39 2.34
CA ASP A 73 -25.79 3.69 1.26
C ASP A 73 -25.64 2.65 0.13
N GLY A 74 -26.35 1.55 0.25
CA GLY A 74 -26.16 0.38 -0.63
C GLY A 74 -24.78 -0.23 -0.44
N ASP A 75 -23.99 -0.26 -1.51
CA ASP A 75 -22.62 -0.75 -1.52
C ASP A 75 -21.57 0.34 -1.30
N GLU A 76 -22.00 1.57 -1.09
CA GLU A 76 -21.14 2.74 -0.85
C GLU A 76 -21.31 3.31 0.56
N LEU A 77 -20.53 4.36 0.87
CA LEU A 77 -20.62 5.13 2.11
C LEU A 77 -20.88 6.60 1.81
N ILE A 78 -21.89 7.18 2.49
CA ILE A 78 -22.07 8.64 2.52
C ILE A 78 -21.20 9.23 3.62
N TRP A 79 -20.22 10.02 3.22
CA TRP A 79 -19.30 10.70 4.12
C TRP A 79 -19.90 11.99 4.69
N PRO A 80 -19.78 12.22 6.00
CA PRO A 80 -20.22 13.48 6.61
C PRO A 80 -19.37 14.67 6.13
N ARG A 81 -19.90 15.86 6.29
CA ARG A 81 -19.16 17.12 6.04
C ARG A 81 -19.05 17.92 7.35
N PRO A 82 -17.85 18.41 7.70
CA PRO A 82 -16.56 18.15 7.10
C PRO A 82 -16.19 16.65 7.14
N ILE A 83 -15.30 16.23 6.24
CA ILE A 83 -14.81 14.82 6.19
C ILE A 83 -14.09 14.51 7.52
N PRO A 84 -14.34 13.35 8.13
CA PRO A 84 -13.71 13.00 9.39
C PRO A 84 -12.20 12.75 9.20
N THR A 85 -11.46 13.00 10.27
CA THR A 85 -10.03 12.69 10.31
C THR A 85 -9.81 11.20 10.10
N SER A 86 -9.10 10.84 9.03
CA SER A 86 -8.82 9.45 8.66
C SER A 86 -7.40 9.29 8.14
N ARG A 87 -6.92 8.04 8.08
CA ARG A 87 -5.65 7.68 7.42
C ARG A 87 -5.81 6.35 6.70
N GLU A 88 -5.19 6.26 5.54
CA GLU A 88 -5.19 5.05 4.72
C GLU A 88 -4.05 4.13 5.11
N TYR A 89 -4.36 2.83 5.19
CA TYR A 89 -3.41 1.79 5.49
C TYR A 89 -3.66 0.55 4.66
N THR A 90 -2.58 -0.03 4.15
CA THR A 90 -2.63 -1.32 3.44
C THR A 90 -3.09 -2.44 4.37
N ILE A 91 -3.93 -3.32 3.84
CA ILE A 91 -4.27 -4.58 4.50
C ILE A 91 -3.10 -5.54 4.30
N ARG A 92 -2.26 -5.69 5.34
CA ARG A 92 -1.07 -6.53 5.29
C ARG A 92 -1.40 -8.02 5.19
N ALA A 93 -2.43 -8.45 5.91
CA ALA A 93 -2.94 -9.82 5.85
C ALA A 93 -4.40 -9.88 6.30
N HIS A 94 -5.13 -10.84 5.73
CA HIS A 94 -6.49 -11.17 6.12
C HIS A 94 -6.60 -12.66 6.40
N ARG A 95 -7.11 -13.02 7.57
CA ARG A 95 -7.34 -14.39 8.01
C ARG A 95 -8.81 -14.59 8.35
N PRO A 96 -9.66 -14.94 7.35
CA PRO A 96 -11.11 -15.01 7.54
C PRO A 96 -11.53 -16.03 8.61
N ASP A 97 -10.85 -17.17 8.70
CA ASP A 97 -11.16 -18.23 9.69
C ASP A 97 -10.94 -17.77 11.13
N LEU A 98 -9.99 -16.86 11.35
CA LEU A 98 -9.71 -16.25 12.64
C LEU A 98 -10.46 -14.92 12.85
N ARG A 99 -11.08 -14.39 11.81
CA ARG A 99 -11.65 -13.05 11.76
C ARG A 99 -10.62 -11.99 12.16
N GLU A 100 -9.41 -12.11 11.61
CA GLU A 100 -8.30 -11.22 11.91
C GLU A 100 -7.81 -10.49 10.65
N ILE A 101 -7.43 -9.23 10.84
CA ILE A 101 -6.84 -8.36 9.84
C ILE A 101 -5.55 -7.79 10.42
N ASP A 102 -4.44 -7.88 9.71
CA ASP A 102 -3.20 -7.21 10.08
C ASP A 102 -3.03 -5.90 9.30
N ILE A 103 -2.66 -4.87 10.01
CA ILE A 103 -2.25 -3.58 9.44
C ILE A 103 -0.91 -3.20 10.08
N ASP A 104 0.07 -2.84 9.23
CA ASP A 104 1.38 -2.40 9.66
C ASP A 104 1.46 -0.88 9.63
N PHE A 105 2.01 -0.30 10.70
CA PHE A 105 2.12 1.14 10.90
C PHE A 105 3.58 1.54 10.94
N VAL A 106 3.98 2.47 10.07
CA VAL A 106 5.28 3.13 10.22
C VAL A 106 5.20 4.08 11.41
N VAL A 107 6.11 3.91 12.35
CA VAL A 107 6.20 4.71 13.57
C VAL A 107 7.24 5.80 13.38
N HIS A 108 6.80 7.04 13.37
CA HIS A 108 7.64 8.23 13.26
C HIS A 108 7.38 9.20 14.43
N ALA A 109 8.18 10.26 14.53
CA ALA A 109 8.23 11.13 15.71
C ALA A 109 6.90 11.83 16.05
N SER A 110 6.02 12.04 15.07
CA SER A 110 4.70 12.67 15.28
C SER A 110 3.74 12.27 14.17
N GLY A 111 2.49 11.97 14.53
CA GLY A 111 1.43 11.64 13.57
C GLY A 111 0.29 10.91 14.24
N LEU A 112 -0.94 11.35 13.98
CA LEU A 112 -2.13 10.85 14.65
C LEU A 112 -2.20 9.31 14.70
N ALA A 113 -2.10 8.66 13.55
CA ALA A 113 -2.21 7.21 13.47
C ALA A 113 -0.95 6.49 13.99
N SER A 114 0.24 7.07 13.76
CA SER A 114 1.50 6.55 14.31
C SER A 114 1.51 6.60 15.84
N ASP A 115 1.08 7.73 16.44
CA ASP A 115 0.99 7.88 17.89
C ASP A 115 -0.05 6.92 18.47
N TRP A 116 -1.22 6.83 17.84
CA TRP A 116 -2.26 5.89 18.24
C TRP A 116 -1.76 4.43 18.19
N ALA A 117 -1.10 4.02 17.10
CA ALA A 117 -0.60 2.66 16.93
C ALA A 117 0.50 2.30 17.93
N ARG A 118 1.35 3.28 18.32
CA ARG A 118 2.39 3.11 19.33
C ARG A 118 1.81 2.79 20.70
N ASP A 119 0.70 3.44 21.05
CA ASP A 119 0.06 3.33 22.35
C ASP A 119 -1.02 2.24 22.40
N ALA A 120 -1.43 1.70 21.24
CA ALA A 120 -2.52 0.74 21.10
C ALA A 120 -2.29 -0.55 21.89
N ARG A 121 -3.35 -1.02 22.53
CA ARG A 121 -3.37 -2.23 23.38
C ARG A 121 -4.52 -3.14 22.98
N PRO A 122 -4.44 -4.43 23.25
CA PRO A 122 -5.59 -5.33 23.13
C PRO A 122 -6.80 -4.77 23.85
N GLY A 123 -7.95 -4.70 23.15
CA GLY A 123 -9.19 -4.10 23.62
C GLY A 123 -9.45 -2.69 23.05
N ASP A 124 -8.45 -1.98 22.54
CA ASP A 124 -8.65 -0.68 21.90
C ASP A 124 -9.41 -0.86 20.57
N ARG A 125 -10.22 0.14 20.23
CA ARG A 125 -11.10 0.07 19.06
C ARG A 125 -10.88 1.21 18.10
N VAL A 126 -11.09 0.92 16.81
CA VAL A 126 -11.05 1.90 15.72
C VAL A 126 -12.11 1.56 14.67
N HIS A 127 -12.58 2.57 13.96
CA HIS A 127 -13.47 2.37 12.82
C HIS A 127 -12.67 2.28 11.52
N VAL A 128 -13.03 1.28 10.72
CA VAL A 128 -12.40 0.96 9.44
C VAL A 128 -13.44 1.06 8.33
N ALA A 129 -13.16 1.86 7.30
CA ALA A 129 -13.97 1.96 6.10
C ALA A 129 -13.25 1.32 4.91
N GLY A 130 -13.92 0.41 4.20
CA GLY A 130 -13.35 -0.34 3.07
C GLY A 130 -13.14 -1.83 3.35
N PRO A 131 -12.31 -2.50 2.50
CA PRO A 131 -11.68 -1.94 1.30
C PRO A 131 -12.71 -1.76 0.17
N PRO A 132 -12.45 -0.87 -0.81
CA PRO A 132 -13.33 -0.73 -1.98
C PRO A 132 -13.05 -1.78 -3.07
N GLY A 133 -11.96 -2.52 -2.97
CA GLY A 133 -11.42 -3.34 -4.05
C GLY A 133 -10.29 -2.65 -4.79
N GLY A 134 -10.02 -3.08 -6.02
CA GLY A 134 -8.93 -2.53 -6.85
C GLY A 134 -8.54 -3.46 -7.99
N TYR A 135 -7.30 -3.34 -8.48
CA TYR A 135 -6.80 -4.12 -9.59
C TYR A 135 -5.94 -5.29 -9.13
N ARG A 136 -6.42 -6.50 -9.41
CA ARG A 136 -5.62 -7.72 -9.23
C ARG A 136 -4.72 -7.92 -10.43
N VAL A 137 -3.42 -8.01 -10.21
CA VAL A 137 -2.42 -8.29 -11.24
C VAL A 137 -2.35 -9.80 -11.46
N SER A 138 -2.52 -10.24 -12.72
CA SER A 138 -2.53 -11.65 -13.08
C SER A 138 -1.12 -12.22 -13.33
N ASP A 139 -1.04 -13.53 -13.57
CA ASP A 139 0.19 -14.22 -13.99
C ASP A 139 0.54 -14.02 -15.48
N PHE A 140 0.03 -12.93 -16.08
CA PHE A 140 0.30 -12.59 -17.48
C PHE A 140 1.76 -12.20 -17.74
N TYR A 141 2.41 -11.59 -16.74
CA TYR A 141 3.75 -11.02 -16.88
C TYR A 141 4.86 -12.04 -16.63
N ASP A 142 5.96 -11.84 -17.36
CA ASP A 142 7.15 -12.68 -17.21
C ASP A 142 8.09 -12.12 -16.13
N PHE A 143 8.01 -10.82 -15.82
CA PHE A 143 8.86 -10.16 -14.82
C PHE A 143 8.10 -9.04 -14.10
N TYR A 144 8.28 -8.95 -12.80
CA TYR A 144 7.62 -7.95 -11.95
C TYR A 144 8.66 -7.05 -11.29
N VAL A 145 8.45 -5.75 -11.35
CA VAL A 145 9.29 -4.75 -10.66
C VAL A 145 8.43 -4.04 -9.64
N LEU A 146 8.79 -4.16 -8.36
CA LEU A 146 8.15 -3.42 -7.27
C LEU A 146 9.16 -2.48 -6.64
N VAL A 147 8.81 -1.20 -6.51
CA VAL A 147 9.64 -0.17 -5.88
C VAL A 147 8.82 0.51 -4.80
N ALA A 148 9.32 0.52 -3.59
CA ALA A 148 8.58 0.94 -2.41
C ALA A 148 9.45 1.69 -1.42
N ASP A 149 8.85 2.63 -0.69
CA ASP A 149 9.39 3.05 0.59
C ASP A 149 8.79 2.22 1.74
N GLU A 150 9.15 2.56 2.95
CA GLU A 150 8.72 1.83 4.14
C GLU A 150 7.19 1.82 4.35
N THR A 151 6.46 2.85 3.86
CA THR A 151 5.00 2.92 3.97
C THR A 151 4.30 1.90 3.08
N ALA A 152 4.93 1.53 1.97
CA ALA A 152 4.43 0.56 1.00
C ALA A 152 5.01 -0.86 1.21
N LEU A 153 5.96 -1.04 2.15
CA LEU A 153 6.50 -2.35 2.52
C LEU A 153 5.42 -3.38 2.89
N PRO A 154 4.31 -3.05 3.57
CA PRO A 154 3.24 -4.01 3.84
C PRO A 154 2.63 -4.63 2.58
N ALA A 155 2.41 -3.83 1.54
CA ALA A 155 1.92 -4.31 0.25
C ALA A 155 2.94 -5.22 -0.45
N VAL A 156 4.21 -4.81 -0.48
CA VAL A 156 5.30 -5.62 -1.03
C VAL A 156 5.42 -6.97 -0.32
N ALA A 157 5.43 -6.97 1.01
CA ALA A 157 5.53 -8.20 1.79
C ALA A 157 4.36 -9.15 1.51
N ARG A 158 3.14 -8.62 1.44
CA ARG A 158 1.96 -9.40 1.07
C ARG A 158 2.06 -9.96 -0.35
N TRP A 159 2.50 -9.14 -1.33
CA TRP A 159 2.69 -9.59 -2.70
C TRP A 159 3.70 -10.74 -2.78
N LEU A 160 4.82 -10.66 -2.07
CA LEU A 160 5.84 -11.71 -2.03
C LEU A 160 5.29 -13.02 -1.45
N GLU A 161 4.57 -12.95 -0.32
CA GLU A 161 3.98 -14.10 0.36
C GLU A 161 2.86 -14.77 -0.46
N GLU A 162 2.00 -13.97 -1.11
CA GLU A 162 0.88 -14.47 -1.92
C GLU A 162 1.31 -14.88 -3.34
N SER A 163 2.52 -14.54 -3.78
CA SER A 163 3.03 -14.87 -5.10
C SER A 163 3.35 -16.36 -5.24
N PRO A 164 3.09 -16.96 -6.43
CA PRO A 164 3.56 -18.29 -6.75
C PRO A 164 5.08 -18.39 -6.60
N ARG A 165 5.60 -19.54 -6.11
CA ARG A 165 7.05 -19.75 -5.94
C ARG A 165 7.85 -19.62 -7.22
N SER A 166 7.23 -19.80 -8.38
CA SER A 166 7.82 -19.62 -9.72
C SER A 166 7.87 -18.18 -10.22
N ARG A 167 7.36 -17.21 -9.45
CA ARG A 167 7.37 -15.79 -9.81
C ARG A 167 8.79 -15.29 -9.99
N THR A 168 9.01 -14.42 -10.99
CA THR A 168 10.29 -13.77 -11.25
C THR A 168 10.14 -12.25 -11.20
N GLY A 169 11.14 -11.57 -10.67
CA GLY A 169 11.07 -10.13 -10.53
C GLY A 169 12.17 -9.52 -9.69
N ALA A 170 12.06 -8.24 -9.47
CA ALA A 170 12.93 -7.46 -8.59
C ALA A 170 12.10 -6.55 -7.69
N VAL A 171 12.48 -6.48 -6.44
CA VAL A 171 11.89 -5.63 -5.42
C VAL A 171 12.97 -4.70 -4.88
N VAL A 172 12.70 -3.40 -4.87
CA VAL A 172 13.55 -2.36 -4.30
C VAL A 172 12.77 -1.68 -3.18
N ILE A 173 13.32 -1.69 -1.97
CA ILE A 173 12.65 -1.12 -0.79
C ILE A 173 13.60 -0.16 -0.09
N GLU A 174 13.17 1.09 0.10
CA GLU A 174 13.89 2.05 0.91
C GLU A 174 13.28 2.11 2.32
N VAL A 175 14.15 1.95 3.32
CA VAL A 175 13.81 2.03 4.74
C VAL A 175 14.77 3.00 5.45
N GLU A 176 14.47 3.38 6.69
CA GLU A 176 15.31 4.30 7.47
C GLU A 176 16.75 3.77 7.63
N GLY A 177 16.91 2.50 7.92
CA GLY A 177 18.21 1.87 8.11
C GLY A 177 18.12 0.37 8.30
N PRO A 178 19.24 -0.32 8.58
CA PRO A 178 19.25 -1.79 8.73
C PRO A 178 18.32 -2.34 9.82
N GLY A 179 18.03 -1.54 10.87
CA GLY A 179 17.09 -1.93 11.93
C GLY A 179 15.62 -1.90 11.49
N SER A 180 15.34 -1.31 10.33
CA SER A 180 14.00 -1.24 9.73
C SER A 180 13.74 -2.34 8.70
N GLU A 181 14.76 -3.13 8.32
CA GLU A 181 14.55 -4.30 7.47
C GLU A 181 13.70 -5.36 8.18
N GLN A 182 12.96 -6.12 7.38
CA GLN A 182 12.12 -7.20 7.88
C GLN A 182 12.43 -8.50 7.12
N PRO A 183 12.29 -9.67 7.77
CA PRO A 183 12.30 -10.94 7.07
C PRO A 183 11.14 -10.99 6.08
N LEU A 184 11.43 -11.32 4.81
CA LEU A 184 10.42 -11.46 3.75
C LEU A 184 10.44 -12.89 3.20
N GLU A 185 9.27 -13.50 3.08
CA GLU A 185 9.09 -14.77 2.38
C GLU A 185 9.08 -14.47 0.87
N THR A 186 10.18 -14.75 0.20
CA THR A 186 10.41 -14.36 -1.19
C THR A 186 10.39 -15.59 -2.12
N PRO A 187 9.72 -15.53 -3.29
CA PRO A 187 9.86 -16.54 -4.34
C PRO A 187 11.31 -16.65 -4.82
N ASP A 188 11.75 -17.84 -5.22
CA ASP A 188 13.16 -18.11 -5.56
C ASP A 188 13.68 -17.27 -6.75
N GLY A 189 12.79 -16.84 -7.64
CA GLY A 189 13.11 -16.02 -8.81
C GLY A 189 12.99 -14.51 -8.58
N VAL A 190 12.71 -14.05 -7.35
CA VAL A 190 12.56 -12.63 -7.02
C VAL A 190 13.75 -12.16 -6.20
N SER A 191 14.44 -11.13 -6.66
CA SER A 191 15.48 -10.44 -5.89
C SER A 191 14.88 -9.34 -5.02
N VAL A 192 15.44 -9.14 -3.82
CA VAL A 192 15.08 -8.03 -2.93
C VAL A 192 16.31 -7.18 -2.64
N THR A 193 16.22 -5.89 -2.90
CA THR A 193 17.27 -4.91 -2.63
C THR A 193 16.77 -3.93 -1.57
N TRP A 194 17.45 -3.89 -0.44
CA TRP A 194 17.22 -2.92 0.61
C TRP A 194 18.09 -1.68 0.39
N LEU A 195 17.47 -0.50 0.48
CA LEU A 195 18.14 0.79 0.45
C LEU A 195 17.94 1.48 1.80
N HIS A 196 18.98 2.14 2.27
CA HIS A 196 18.96 2.84 3.56
C HIS A 196 19.12 4.35 3.34
N GLY A 197 18.32 5.14 4.04
CA GLY A 197 18.36 6.61 3.91
C GLY A 197 17.08 7.33 4.24
N GLY A 198 16.02 6.59 4.53
CA GLY A 198 14.77 7.02 5.18
C GLY A 198 14.21 8.37 4.74
N GLY A 199 13.81 8.52 3.50
CA GLY A 199 13.09 9.70 3.03
C GLY A 199 13.91 11.01 3.00
N ALA A 200 15.20 10.98 3.32
CA ALA A 200 16.07 12.15 3.26
C ALA A 200 16.73 12.32 1.89
N ALA A 201 16.91 11.23 1.14
CA ALA A 201 17.53 11.24 -0.17
C ALA A 201 16.57 10.60 -1.20
N THR A 202 15.75 11.43 -1.83
CA THR A 202 14.82 11.02 -2.90
C THR A 202 15.49 10.24 -4.04
N ASP A 203 16.80 10.44 -4.25
CA ASP A 203 17.56 9.81 -5.33
C ASP A 203 17.89 8.33 -5.09
N ASN A 204 17.84 7.82 -3.86
CA ASN A 204 18.16 6.42 -3.58
C ASN A 204 17.15 5.48 -4.24
N LEU A 205 15.87 5.73 -4.03
CA LEU A 205 14.80 4.91 -4.59
C LEU A 205 14.82 4.95 -6.12
N ILE A 206 15.03 6.15 -6.70
CA ILE A 206 15.16 6.32 -8.15
C ILE A 206 16.37 5.52 -8.67
N ARG A 207 17.56 5.66 -8.07
CA ARG A 207 18.75 4.92 -8.48
C ARG A 207 18.56 3.41 -8.36
N GLY A 208 17.92 2.96 -7.28
CA GLY A 208 17.61 1.55 -7.08
C GLY A 208 16.67 1.00 -8.15
N ALA A 209 15.63 1.74 -8.51
CA ALA A 209 14.70 1.38 -9.57
C ALA A 209 15.39 1.28 -10.94
N LEU A 210 16.19 2.30 -11.29
CA LEU A 210 16.91 2.34 -12.57
C LEU A 210 18.04 1.29 -12.66
N ALA A 211 18.48 0.72 -11.55
CA ALA A 211 19.48 -0.35 -11.51
C ALA A 211 18.89 -1.76 -11.67
N VAL A 212 17.55 -1.89 -11.73
CA VAL A 212 16.91 -3.20 -11.93
C VAL A 212 17.23 -3.72 -13.32
N ASP A 213 17.80 -4.93 -13.38
CA ASP A 213 18.08 -5.64 -14.64
C ASP A 213 16.82 -6.37 -15.10
N ILE A 214 16.14 -5.80 -16.08
CA ILE A 214 14.92 -6.34 -16.67
C ILE A 214 15.29 -7.21 -17.87
N PRO A 215 14.89 -8.50 -17.94
CA PRO A 215 15.23 -9.36 -19.06
C PRO A 215 14.68 -8.85 -20.41
N ASP A 216 15.51 -8.88 -21.44
CA ASP A 216 15.12 -8.45 -22.78
C ASP A 216 13.88 -9.19 -23.30
N GLY A 217 12.90 -8.43 -23.78
CA GLY A 217 11.66 -8.95 -24.36
C GLY A 217 10.67 -9.53 -23.34
N ALA A 218 10.93 -9.42 -22.06
CA ALA A 218 9.97 -9.82 -21.03
C ALA A 218 8.72 -8.93 -21.03
N ARG A 219 7.57 -9.52 -20.79
CA ARG A 219 6.36 -8.76 -20.44
C ARG A 219 6.48 -8.32 -18.99
N VAL A 220 6.60 -7.03 -18.76
CA VAL A 220 6.89 -6.47 -17.43
C VAL A 220 5.65 -5.83 -16.83
N PHE A 221 5.46 -6.01 -15.53
CA PHE A 221 4.59 -5.20 -14.70
C PHE A 221 5.42 -4.39 -13.72
N VAL A 222 5.16 -3.09 -13.63
CA VAL A 222 5.83 -2.18 -12.70
C VAL A 222 4.83 -1.65 -11.69
N TRP A 223 5.15 -1.79 -10.40
CA TRP A 223 4.39 -1.21 -9.30
C TRP A 223 5.29 -0.32 -8.46
N LEU A 224 4.91 0.94 -8.30
CA LEU A 224 5.66 1.94 -7.56
C LEU A 224 4.75 2.55 -6.50
N ALA A 225 5.17 2.55 -5.23
CA ALA A 225 4.41 3.21 -4.17
C ALA A 225 5.32 3.77 -3.06
N GLY A 226 4.95 4.92 -2.51
CA GLY A 226 5.69 5.59 -1.46
C GLY A 226 5.46 7.10 -1.43
N GLU A 227 6.50 7.86 -1.08
CA GLU A 227 6.44 9.33 -1.09
C GLU A 227 6.24 9.86 -2.51
N ALA A 228 5.21 10.71 -2.70
CA ALA A 228 4.79 11.17 -4.02
C ALA A 228 5.91 11.86 -4.81
N GLY A 229 6.72 12.70 -4.13
CA GLY A 229 7.84 13.40 -4.77
C GLY A 229 8.99 12.47 -5.18
N ALA A 230 9.18 11.34 -4.47
CA ALA A 230 10.18 10.33 -4.81
C ALA A 230 9.72 9.40 -5.93
N ILE A 231 8.41 9.11 -5.99
CA ILE A 231 7.82 8.21 -7.00
C ILE A 231 7.54 8.91 -8.33
N LYS A 232 7.08 10.17 -8.32
CA LYS A 232 6.71 10.93 -9.53
C LYS A 232 7.82 10.93 -10.61
N PRO A 233 9.11 11.12 -10.31
CA PRO A 233 10.17 11.09 -11.34
C PRO A 233 10.30 9.73 -12.05
N LEU A 234 9.97 8.61 -11.35
CA LEU A 234 10.04 7.27 -11.96
C LEU A 234 8.94 7.03 -13.00
N ARG A 235 7.87 7.85 -13.02
CA ARG A 235 6.84 7.81 -14.06
C ARG A 235 7.44 7.95 -15.46
N ARG A 236 8.40 8.86 -15.65
CA ARG A 236 9.09 9.02 -16.94
C ARG A 236 9.85 7.76 -17.34
N TRP A 237 10.57 7.14 -16.42
CA TRP A 237 11.24 5.87 -16.69
C TRP A 237 10.25 4.78 -17.14
N VAL A 238 9.12 4.64 -16.45
CA VAL A 238 8.09 3.65 -16.80
C VAL A 238 7.47 3.92 -18.18
N ARG A 239 7.16 5.19 -18.48
CA ARG A 239 6.48 5.58 -19.73
C ARG A 239 7.43 5.64 -20.91
N ASP A 240 8.55 6.35 -20.77
CA ASP A 240 9.41 6.72 -21.90
C ASP A 240 10.49 5.67 -22.17
N GLU A 241 11.07 5.07 -21.13
CA GLU A 241 12.15 4.09 -21.29
C GLU A 241 11.64 2.66 -21.39
N LEU A 242 10.67 2.27 -20.54
CA LEU A 242 10.07 0.93 -20.60
C LEU A 242 8.88 0.83 -21.55
N GLY A 243 8.32 1.96 -21.99
CA GLY A 243 7.16 1.99 -22.90
C GLY A 243 5.88 1.42 -22.31
N LEU A 244 5.75 1.39 -20.97
CA LEU A 244 4.59 0.81 -20.31
C LEU A 244 3.47 1.84 -20.16
N THR A 245 2.24 1.37 -20.36
CA THR A 245 1.02 2.16 -20.13
C THR A 245 0.44 1.87 -18.74
N LYS A 246 -0.55 2.65 -18.31
CA LYS A 246 -1.30 2.44 -17.07
C LYS A 246 -1.94 1.04 -16.92
N HIS A 247 -2.03 0.26 -18.00
CA HIS A 247 -2.51 -1.13 -17.94
C HIS A 247 -1.42 -2.13 -17.54
N HIS A 248 -0.16 -1.70 -17.54
CA HIS A 248 1.01 -2.52 -17.24
C HIS A 248 1.86 -1.94 -16.10
N SER A 249 1.36 -0.91 -15.47
CA SER A 249 2.00 -0.28 -14.32
C SER A 249 0.96 0.27 -13.34
N SER A 250 1.35 0.41 -12.08
CA SER A 250 0.62 1.14 -11.04
C SER A 250 1.60 2.04 -10.31
N ILE A 251 1.33 3.34 -10.27
CA ILE A 251 2.21 4.35 -9.66
C ILE A 251 1.36 5.17 -8.69
N THR A 252 1.64 5.02 -7.39
CA THR A 252 0.79 5.60 -6.34
C THR A 252 1.60 6.31 -5.28
N GLY A 253 1.37 7.61 -5.08
CA GLY A 253 1.86 8.37 -3.93
C GLY A 253 1.05 8.01 -2.69
N TYR A 254 1.63 7.26 -1.76
CA TYR A 254 0.98 6.87 -0.51
C TYR A 254 0.98 8.00 0.51
N TRP A 255 1.95 8.88 0.42
CA TRP A 255 2.07 10.06 1.27
C TRP A 255 2.87 11.16 0.57
N LYS A 256 2.77 12.37 1.09
CA LYS A 256 3.52 13.52 0.59
C LYS A 256 4.11 14.30 1.76
N ARG A 257 5.38 14.59 1.68
CA ARG A 257 6.10 15.31 2.74
C ARG A 257 5.44 16.65 3.05
N GLY A 258 5.12 16.86 4.34
CA GLY A 258 4.50 18.10 4.82
C GLY A 258 2.99 18.22 4.57
N ILE A 259 2.36 17.22 3.94
CA ILE A 259 0.92 17.19 3.72
C ILE A 259 0.34 15.94 4.37
N ALA A 260 -0.68 16.12 5.21
CA ALA A 260 -1.35 15.01 5.86
C ALA A 260 -2.50 14.48 4.97
N ASP A 261 -2.72 13.17 5.00
CA ASP A 261 -3.84 12.50 4.32
C ASP A 261 -3.82 12.70 2.78
N THR A 262 -2.70 12.35 2.17
CA THR A 262 -2.53 12.41 0.71
C THR A 262 -2.42 11.00 0.15
N HIS A 263 -3.23 10.70 -0.84
CA HIS A 263 -3.16 9.52 -1.67
C HIS A 263 -3.33 9.98 -3.12
N GLU A 264 -2.30 9.85 -3.93
CA GLU A 264 -2.28 10.36 -5.30
C GLU A 264 -2.05 9.21 -6.27
N HIS A 265 -3.01 8.95 -7.18
CA HIS A 265 -2.77 8.10 -8.34
C HIS A 265 -1.98 8.88 -9.38
N LEU A 266 -0.76 8.47 -9.61
CA LEU A 266 0.18 9.13 -10.54
C LEU A 266 0.19 8.48 -11.94
N ASP A 267 -0.77 7.60 -12.22
CA ASP A 267 -0.90 6.90 -13.50
C ASP A 267 -1.62 7.73 -14.59
N ASP A 268 -2.41 8.72 -14.22
CA ASP A 268 -3.20 9.50 -15.17
C ASP A 268 -2.35 10.55 -15.88
N ASP A 269 -2.47 10.60 -17.21
CA ASP A 269 -1.62 11.40 -18.11
C ASP A 269 -2.09 12.86 -18.26
N ASP A 270 -3.10 13.33 -17.52
CA ASP A 270 -3.70 14.62 -17.78
C ASP A 270 -3.65 15.58 -16.57
N GLU A 271 -3.07 16.76 -16.81
CA GLU A 271 -3.29 18.10 -16.22
C GLU A 271 -2.21 18.75 -15.34
N ASP A 272 -1.04 18.13 -15.01
CA ASP A 272 -0.10 18.80 -14.06
C ASP A 272 1.23 19.32 -14.67
N ASP A 273 1.40 19.36 -15.99
CA ASP A 273 2.64 19.88 -16.59
C ASP A 273 2.65 21.41 -16.84
N GLU A 274 1.65 22.18 -16.40
CA GLU A 274 1.55 23.64 -16.67
C GLU A 274 1.96 24.56 -15.51
N ASP A 275 2.27 24.07 -14.30
CA ASP A 275 2.50 24.97 -13.14
C ASP A 275 3.95 25.12 -12.65
N ASP A 276 4.97 24.60 -13.34
CA ASP A 276 6.39 24.75 -12.93
C ASP A 276 7.23 25.71 -13.81
N GLU A 277 6.60 26.61 -14.58
CA GLU A 277 7.31 27.74 -15.22
C GLU A 277 6.71 29.08 -14.78
N ASP A 278 7.14 29.59 -13.60
CA ASP A 278 7.30 31.04 -13.32
C ASP A 278 8.21 31.27 -12.07
#